data_864e23ed45405962e7c4081430c69c1b
#
_entry.id   864e23ed45405962e7c4081430c69c1b
#
_cell.length_a   1.000
_cell.length_b   1.000
_cell.length_c   1.000
_cell.angle_alpha   90.00
_cell.angle_beta   90.00
_cell.angle_gamma   90.00
#
_symmetry.space_group_name_H-M   'P 1'
#
loop_
_entity.id
_entity.type
_entity.pdbx_description
1 polymer ?
#
loop_
_entity_poly.entity_id
_entity_poly.type
_entity_poly.pdbx_seq_one_letter_code
_entity_poly.pdbx_strand_id
1 'polypeptide(L)'
;MARAIELAKKGRYTTTPNPNVGCVLVKNNQVVGEGYHVKAGQGHAEVNAIAMAGDKTQGATAYVTLEPCSHYGRTPPCAEGLKKAGVIKVIAAMVDPNPQVSGKGLAILEQAGIETAYGLMEQEAIALNPGFLTRMKTEKPFVTCKLASSLDGKTALKNGQSKWITSSDARKDVQNLRAKSCAILTGADTVIVDNAKMNVRYEELKNTDFSQLDINESELRQPIRIVIDSQNRLTPSLAFFEIESPVIILTTKLDNSIQWPHFVTHMLVPECDGKVDLNIALTLLASHNINNLFLEAGHTLAGKFAELDLVDQYIFYIAPKLMGDCSKGLVNLPEFKNMSQVIQLKFSDVTMIGDDIRITASSKKEVG
;
A
#
# COMPACT_ATOMS: atom_id res chain seq x y z
N MET A 1 2.85 17.75 -16.21
CA MET A 1 2.65 17.05 -14.91
C MET A 1 1.60 15.94 -15.01
N ALA A 2 0.40 16.15 -15.52
CA ALA A 2 -0.61 15.09 -15.64
C ALA A 2 -0.06 13.81 -16.31
N ARG A 3 0.69 13.94 -17.40
CA ARG A 3 1.33 12.79 -18.05
C ARG A 3 2.36 12.07 -17.15
N ALA A 4 3.12 12.81 -16.35
CA ALA A 4 4.06 12.21 -15.38
C ALA A 4 3.31 11.41 -14.30
N ILE A 5 2.15 11.90 -13.84
CA ILE A 5 1.27 11.20 -12.91
C ILE A 5 0.72 9.90 -13.52
N GLU A 6 0.29 9.92 -14.79
CA GLU A 6 -0.17 8.71 -15.49
C GLU A 6 0.94 7.67 -15.63
N LEU A 7 2.17 8.11 -15.90
CA LEU A 7 3.34 7.22 -15.94
C LEU A 7 3.64 6.62 -14.57
N ALA A 8 3.61 7.43 -13.50
CA ALA A 8 3.85 6.97 -12.14
C ALA A 8 2.88 5.85 -11.72
N LYS A 9 1.61 5.92 -12.13
CA LYS A 9 0.59 4.89 -11.84
C LYS A 9 0.97 3.50 -12.35
N LYS A 10 1.81 3.39 -13.39
CA LYS A 10 2.26 2.10 -13.93
C LYS A 10 3.15 1.33 -12.95
N GLY A 11 3.88 2.02 -12.07
CA GLY A 11 4.77 1.41 -11.09
C GLY A 11 4.09 0.78 -9.87
N ARG A 12 2.79 1.02 -9.65
CA ARG A 12 2.07 0.70 -8.39
C ARG A 12 2.08 -0.77 -7.96
N TYR A 13 2.44 -1.69 -8.85
CA TYR A 13 2.51 -3.13 -8.54
C TYR A 13 3.94 -3.62 -8.26
N THR A 14 4.96 -2.82 -8.60
CA THR A 14 6.35 -3.30 -8.68
C THR A 14 7.36 -2.46 -7.91
N THR A 15 7.05 -1.17 -7.65
CA THR A 15 8.04 -0.23 -7.09
C THR A 15 8.31 -0.40 -5.61
N THR A 16 7.39 -1.00 -4.84
CA THR A 16 7.55 -1.11 -3.37
C THR A 16 8.90 -1.74 -2.99
N PRO A 17 9.61 -1.19 -1.99
CA PRO A 17 9.21 -0.15 -1.04
C PRO A 17 9.42 1.30 -1.53
N ASN A 18 9.85 1.52 -2.77
CA ASN A 18 10.05 2.85 -3.33
C ASN A 18 8.72 3.50 -3.71
N PRO A 19 8.63 4.85 -3.74
CA PRO A 19 7.45 5.56 -4.23
C PRO A 19 7.26 5.37 -5.74
N ASN A 20 6.01 5.52 -6.18
CA ASN A 20 5.66 5.59 -7.59
C ASN A 20 6.01 6.99 -8.11
N VAL A 21 6.94 7.06 -9.03
CA VAL A 21 7.42 8.32 -9.61
C VAL A 21 7.35 8.25 -11.13
N GLY A 22 6.94 9.36 -11.74
CA GLY A 22 6.95 9.56 -13.18
C GLY A 22 7.68 10.84 -13.53
N CYS A 23 8.35 10.84 -14.68
CA CYS A 23 9.08 11.98 -15.20
C CYS A 23 8.78 12.18 -16.70
N VAL A 24 8.59 13.44 -17.09
CA VAL A 24 8.39 13.85 -18.49
C VAL A 24 9.35 15.00 -18.81
N LEU A 25 10.13 14.84 -19.85
CA LEU A 25 11.04 15.86 -20.38
C LEU A 25 10.39 16.57 -21.56
N VAL A 26 10.35 17.89 -21.50
CA VAL A 26 9.73 18.74 -22.53
C VAL A 26 10.74 19.75 -23.05
N LYS A 27 10.88 19.85 -24.38
CA LYS A 27 11.71 20.85 -25.06
C LYS A 27 10.92 21.44 -26.21
N ASN A 28 10.90 22.77 -26.31
CA ASN A 28 10.16 23.49 -27.36
C ASN A 28 8.68 23.04 -27.46
N ASN A 29 8.00 22.89 -26.32
CA ASN A 29 6.62 22.41 -26.19
C ASN A 29 6.37 20.99 -26.72
N GLN A 30 7.43 20.20 -26.95
CA GLN A 30 7.31 18.80 -27.34
C GLN A 30 7.86 17.89 -26.25
N VAL A 31 7.16 16.78 -26.00
CA VAL A 31 7.67 15.71 -25.14
C VAL A 31 8.84 15.03 -25.85
N VAL A 32 10.01 15.06 -25.24
CA VAL A 32 11.24 14.46 -25.80
C VAL A 32 11.68 13.20 -25.05
N GLY A 33 11.18 12.98 -23.82
CA GLY A 33 11.42 11.78 -23.04
C GLY A 33 10.37 11.58 -21.98
N GLU A 34 10.07 10.33 -21.69
CA GLU A 34 9.15 9.88 -20.66
C GLU A 34 9.74 8.72 -19.88
N GLY A 35 9.50 8.68 -18.59
CA GLY A 35 9.96 7.59 -17.74
C GLY A 35 9.12 7.47 -16.47
N TYR A 36 9.13 6.30 -15.91
CA TYR A 36 8.58 6.04 -14.58
C TYR A 36 9.49 5.05 -13.84
N HIS A 37 9.41 5.03 -12.53
CA HIS A 37 10.12 4.03 -11.73
C HIS A 37 9.43 2.68 -11.92
N VAL A 38 10.11 1.75 -12.59
CA VAL A 38 9.50 0.46 -12.99
C VAL A 38 9.50 -0.52 -11.82
N LYS A 39 10.65 -0.68 -11.15
CA LYS A 39 10.82 -1.68 -10.08
C LYS A 39 11.91 -1.25 -9.09
N ALA A 40 11.73 -1.57 -7.82
CA ALA A 40 12.74 -1.33 -6.80
C ALA A 40 14.11 -1.92 -7.19
N GLY A 41 15.16 -1.09 -7.11
CA GLY A 41 16.53 -1.44 -7.51
C GLY A 41 16.88 -1.16 -8.97
N GLN A 42 15.91 -0.75 -9.79
CA GLN A 42 16.14 -0.28 -11.16
C GLN A 42 16.21 1.25 -11.23
N GLY A 43 16.45 1.81 -12.43
CA GLY A 43 16.50 3.25 -12.68
C GLY A 43 15.24 3.98 -12.20
N HIS A 44 15.44 5.17 -11.63
CA HIS A 44 14.35 6.05 -11.26
C HIS A 44 13.70 6.66 -12.51
N ALA A 45 12.55 7.32 -12.35
CA ALA A 45 11.78 7.90 -13.44
C ALA A 45 12.60 8.86 -14.31
N GLU A 46 13.41 9.71 -13.67
CA GLU A 46 14.27 10.69 -14.32
C GLU A 46 15.33 10.00 -15.18
N VAL A 47 15.95 8.93 -14.67
CA VAL A 47 16.96 8.14 -15.42
C VAL A 47 16.35 7.55 -16.68
N ASN A 48 15.14 6.98 -16.57
CA ASN A 48 14.44 6.38 -17.70
C ASN A 48 13.99 7.45 -18.71
N ALA A 49 13.55 8.62 -18.26
CA ALA A 49 13.16 9.73 -19.12
C ALA A 49 14.36 10.31 -19.87
N ILE A 50 15.52 10.47 -19.20
CA ILE A 50 16.78 10.92 -19.81
C ILE A 50 17.25 9.91 -20.86
N ALA A 51 17.23 8.61 -20.54
CA ALA A 51 17.62 7.56 -21.48
C ALA A 51 16.76 7.56 -22.75
N MET A 52 15.45 7.81 -22.62
CA MET A 52 14.55 7.92 -23.77
C MET A 52 14.83 9.19 -24.60
N ALA A 53 15.10 10.33 -23.94
CA ALA A 53 15.32 11.61 -24.63
C ALA A 53 16.68 11.69 -25.34
N GLY A 54 17.71 11.02 -24.81
CA GLY A 54 19.09 11.13 -25.29
C GLY A 54 19.57 12.58 -25.29
N ASP A 55 20.21 13.03 -26.36
CA ASP A 55 20.74 14.38 -26.50
C ASP A 55 19.69 15.50 -26.46
N LYS A 56 18.40 15.16 -26.69
CA LYS A 56 17.30 16.13 -26.60
C LYS A 56 17.04 16.59 -25.17
N THR A 57 17.61 15.92 -24.15
CA THR A 57 17.51 16.32 -22.75
C THR A 57 18.15 17.70 -22.50
N GLN A 58 19.23 18.01 -23.20
CA GLN A 58 19.89 19.30 -23.06
C GLN A 58 18.95 20.45 -23.42
N GLY A 59 18.75 21.40 -22.50
CA GLY A 59 17.83 22.53 -22.64
C GLY A 59 16.35 22.18 -22.41
N ALA A 60 16.02 20.99 -21.93
CA ALA A 60 14.67 20.56 -21.61
C ALA A 60 14.18 21.04 -20.22
N THR A 61 12.88 21.07 -20.03
CA THR A 61 12.21 21.15 -18.71
C THR A 61 11.78 19.77 -18.27
N ALA A 62 12.13 19.38 -17.04
CA ALA A 62 11.69 18.13 -16.42
C ALA A 62 10.48 18.36 -15.53
N TYR A 63 9.43 17.57 -15.72
CA TYR A 63 8.26 17.48 -14.84
C TYR A 63 8.31 16.15 -14.09
N VAL A 64 8.46 16.20 -12.77
CA VAL A 64 8.63 15.00 -11.92
C VAL A 64 7.56 15.00 -10.83
N THR A 65 6.95 13.84 -10.58
CA THR A 65 5.85 13.74 -9.59
C THR A 65 6.31 13.81 -8.14
N LEU A 66 7.61 13.69 -7.87
CA LEU A 66 8.23 13.82 -6.55
C LEU A 66 9.58 14.52 -6.72
N GLU A 67 10.04 15.24 -5.70
CA GLU A 67 11.35 15.85 -5.68
C GLU A 67 12.45 14.87 -6.09
N PRO A 68 13.36 15.21 -7.03
CA PRO A 68 14.50 14.37 -7.41
C PRO A 68 15.41 14.05 -6.23
N CYS A 69 15.77 12.79 -6.05
CA CYS A 69 16.58 12.36 -4.92
C CYS A 69 17.97 13.03 -4.92
N SER A 70 18.48 13.29 -3.68
CA SER A 70 19.74 13.99 -3.42
C SER A 70 20.84 13.11 -2.85
N HIS A 71 20.51 11.89 -2.44
CA HIS A 71 21.46 10.99 -1.77
C HIS A 71 21.91 9.85 -2.70
N TYR A 72 23.13 9.37 -2.47
CA TYR A 72 23.66 8.18 -3.13
C TYR A 72 23.02 6.93 -2.50
N GLY A 73 22.24 6.22 -3.29
CA GLY A 73 21.72 4.90 -2.96
C GLY A 73 22.46 3.83 -3.77
N ARG A 74 21.69 2.94 -4.40
CA ARG A 74 22.22 1.98 -5.39
C ARG A 74 22.59 2.65 -6.71
N THR A 75 22.05 3.84 -6.97
CA THR A 75 22.30 4.67 -8.15
C THR A 75 22.70 6.09 -7.72
N PRO A 76 23.40 6.86 -8.57
CA PRO A 76 23.67 8.28 -8.30
C PRO A 76 22.36 9.07 -8.12
N PRO A 77 22.40 10.21 -7.40
CA PRO A 77 21.24 11.07 -7.20
C PRO A 77 20.61 11.55 -8.51
N CYS A 78 19.28 11.52 -8.61
CA CYS A 78 18.58 12.01 -9.80
C CYS A 78 18.81 13.51 -10.05
N ALA A 79 18.97 14.32 -9.00
CA ALA A 79 19.32 15.72 -9.12
C ALA A 79 20.65 15.92 -9.89
N GLU A 80 21.67 15.14 -9.57
CA GLU A 80 22.96 15.17 -10.31
C GLU A 80 22.80 14.62 -11.74
N GLY A 81 21.95 13.61 -11.94
CA GLY A 81 21.64 13.06 -13.26
C GLY A 81 21.01 14.10 -14.19
N LEU A 82 20.00 14.83 -13.71
CA LEU A 82 19.32 15.91 -14.44
C LEU A 82 20.28 17.05 -14.78
N LYS A 83 21.10 17.47 -13.82
CA LYS A 83 22.16 18.48 -14.03
C LYS A 83 23.14 18.04 -15.12
N LYS A 84 23.67 16.83 -15.03
CA LYS A 84 24.61 16.29 -16.02
C LYS A 84 24.03 16.19 -17.42
N ALA A 85 22.72 15.89 -17.50
CA ALA A 85 21.99 15.81 -18.76
C ALA A 85 21.62 17.17 -19.37
N GLY A 86 21.94 18.29 -18.70
CA GLY A 86 21.77 19.65 -19.22
C GLY A 86 20.32 20.13 -19.18
N VAL A 87 19.50 19.65 -18.25
CA VAL A 87 18.16 20.17 -18.00
C VAL A 87 18.27 21.61 -17.47
N ILE A 88 17.41 22.52 -17.95
CA ILE A 88 17.46 23.94 -17.55
C ILE A 88 16.37 24.32 -16.53
N LYS A 89 15.35 23.48 -16.37
CA LYS A 89 14.24 23.71 -15.44
C LYS A 89 13.70 22.39 -14.92
N VAL A 90 13.39 22.32 -13.61
CA VAL A 90 12.76 21.16 -12.96
C VAL A 90 11.51 21.62 -12.23
N ILE A 91 10.37 21.00 -12.53
CA ILE A 91 9.10 21.23 -11.85
C ILE A 91 8.72 19.94 -11.14
N ALA A 92 8.83 19.91 -9.81
CA ALA A 92 8.37 18.81 -8.98
C ALA A 92 6.89 19.01 -8.60
N ALA A 93 6.10 17.94 -8.57
CA ALA A 93 4.74 18.07 -8.08
C ALA A 93 4.71 18.34 -6.58
N MET A 94 5.64 17.76 -5.83
CA MET A 94 5.76 17.95 -4.38
C MET A 94 7.20 17.79 -3.91
N VAL A 95 7.50 18.36 -2.75
CA VAL A 95 8.74 18.13 -2.02
C VAL A 95 8.69 16.75 -1.36
N ASP A 96 9.82 16.05 -1.30
CA ASP A 96 9.89 14.74 -0.65
C ASP A 96 9.81 14.92 0.88
N PRO A 97 8.85 14.27 1.57
CA PRO A 97 8.75 14.35 3.03
C PRO A 97 9.86 13.60 3.77
N ASN A 98 10.66 12.77 3.07
CA ASN A 98 11.78 12.06 3.66
C ASN A 98 12.83 13.07 4.18
N PRO A 99 13.15 13.12 5.49
CA PRO A 99 14.12 14.07 6.04
C PRO A 99 15.53 13.98 5.42
N GLN A 100 15.86 12.85 4.80
CA GLN A 100 17.12 12.68 4.08
C GLN A 100 17.15 13.42 2.73
N VAL A 101 15.98 13.69 2.13
CA VAL A 101 15.82 14.38 0.84
C VAL A 101 15.32 15.80 1.03
N SER A 102 14.13 15.97 1.52
CA SER A 102 13.40 17.21 1.89
C SER A 102 14.06 18.53 1.46
N GLY A 103 13.84 18.96 0.23
CA GLY A 103 14.37 20.20 -0.36
C GLY A 103 15.84 20.14 -0.84
N LYS A 104 16.60 19.10 -0.51
CA LYS A 104 18.03 19.01 -0.86
C LYS A 104 18.22 18.72 -2.36
N GLY A 105 17.31 17.96 -2.98
CA GLY A 105 17.35 17.69 -4.42
C GLY A 105 17.13 18.95 -5.24
N LEU A 106 16.16 19.76 -4.86
CA LEU A 106 15.90 21.07 -5.47
C LEU A 106 17.06 22.03 -5.25
N ALA A 107 17.62 22.08 -4.02
CA ALA A 107 18.78 22.93 -3.71
C ALA A 107 20.03 22.59 -4.55
N ILE A 108 20.31 21.31 -4.81
CA ILE A 108 21.41 20.88 -5.70
C ILE A 108 21.20 21.44 -7.11
N LEU A 109 19.98 21.40 -7.63
CA LEU A 109 19.63 21.92 -8.95
C LEU A 109 19.76 23.44 -9.02
N GLU A 110 19.27 24.18 -8.02
CA GLU A 110 19.37 25.63 -7.93
C GLU A 110 20.82 26.10 -7.85
N GLN A 111 21.66 25.45 -7.04
CA GLN A 111 23.10 25.73 -6.95
C GLN A 111 23.82 25.50 -8.29
N ALA A 112 23.29 24.65 -9.16
CA ALA A 112 23.78 24.43 -10.51
C ALA A 112 23.23 25.42 -11.55
N GLY A 113 22.42 26.40 -11.14
CA GLY A 113 21.80 27.38 -12.04
C GLY A 113 20.57 26.85 -12.78
N ILE A 114 19.98 25.73 -12.34
CA ILE A 114 18.77 25.15 -12.92
C ILE A 114 17.55 25.78 -12.22
N GLU A 115 16.61 26.30 -12.98
CA GLU A 115 15.37 26.85 -12.42
C GLU A 115 14.54 25.74 -11.79
N THR A 116 14.05 25.92 -10.55
CA THR A 116 13.19 24.96 -9.87
C THR A 116 11.83 25.54 -9.50
N ALA A 117 10.81 24.70 -9.49
CA ALA A 117 9.48 25.00 -8.96
C ALA A 117 8.86 23.70 -8.39
N TYR A 118 7.90 23.86 -7.47
CA TYR A 118 7.12 22.75 -6.96
C TYR A 118 5.66 23.13 -6.67
N GLY A 119 4.79 22.16 -6.39
CA GLY A 119 3.38 22.34 -6.06
C GLY A 119 2.41 22.14 -7.24
N LEU A 120 2.91 21.87 -8.46
CA LEU A 120 2.05 21.65 -9.61
C LEU A 120 1.37 20.28 -9.56
N MET A 121 0.04 20.24 -9.38
CA MET A 121 -0.77 19.02 -9.19
C MET A 121 -0.33 18.23 -7.95
N GLU A 122 -0.08 18.93 -6.86
CA GLU A 122 0.46 18.33 -5.62
C GLU A 122 -0.50 17.29 -5.02
N GLN A 123 -1.81 17.57 -5.01
CA GLN A 123 -2.81 16.68 -4.44
C GLN A 123 -2.87 15.34 -5.19
N GLU A 124 -2.78 15.38 -6.51
CA GLU A 124 -2.74 14.18 -7.35
C GLU A 124 -1.44 13.38 -7.16
N ALA A 125 -0.32 14.07 -6.92
CA ALA A 125 0.95 13.44 -6.61
C ALA A 125 0.95 12.78 -5.23
N ILE A 126 0.36 13.43 -4.22
CA ILE A 126 0.13 12.87 -2.87
C ILE A 126 -0.68 11.57 -2.97
N ALA A 127 -1.74 11.55 -3.79
CA ALA A 127 -2.60 10.39 -3.99
C ALA A 127 -1.89 9.19 -4.65
N LEU A 128 -0.73 9.38 -5.31
CA LEU A 128 0.07 8.29 -5.87
C LEU A 128 0.73 7.43 -4.78
N ASN A 129 1.11 8.02 -3.65
CA ASN A 129 2.02 7.42 -2.68
C ASN A 129 1.58 7.60 -1.22
N PRO A 130 0.28 7.35 -0.86
CA PRO A 130 -0.19 7.61 0.50
C PRO A 130 0.62 6.85 1.55
N GLY A 131 0.97 5.60 1.28
CA GLY A 131 1.73 4.78 2.21
C GLY A 131 3.18 5.26 2.43
N PHE A 132 3.88 5.65 1.36
CA PHE A 132 5.22 6.21 1.50
C PHE A 132 5.18 7.51 2.32
N LEU A 133 4.25 8.39 2.01
CA LEU A 133 4.09 9.68 2.70
C LEU A 133 3.72 9.50 4.18
N THR A 134 2.78 8.60 4.48
CA THR A 134 2.39 8.28 5.85
C THR A 134 3.58 7.73 6.63
N ARG A 135 4.31 6.76 6.07
CA ARG A 135 5.47 6.18 6.74
C ARG A 135 6.57 7.22 7.04
N MET A 136 6.85 8.12 6.11
CA MET A 136 7.86 9.18 6.32
C MET A 136 7.44 10.19 7.40
N LYS A 137 6.14 10.44 7.55
CA LYS A 137 5.60 11.42 8.51
C LYS A 137 5.33 10.82 9.90
N THR A 138 4.92 9.56 9.97
CA THR A 138 4.36 8.96 11.20
C THR A 138 5.13 7.76 11.73
N GLU A 139 6.12 7.28 10.97
CA GLU A 139 6.85 6.03 11.26
C GLU A 139 5.92 4.80 11.35
N LYS A 140 4.75 4.87 10.71
CA LYS A 140 3.78 3.78 10.59
C LYS A 140 3.38 3.58 9.14
N PRO A 141 3.00 2.35 8.70
CA PRO A 141 2.45 2.14 7.38
C PRO A 141 1.06 2.76 7.27
N PHE A 142 0.64 3.10 6.06
CA PHE A 142 -0.75 3.40 5.74
C PHE A 142 -1.57 2.11 5.77
N VAL A 143 -2.57 2.05 6.63
CA VAL A 143 -3.39 0.85 6.86
C VAL A 143 -4.71 0.96 6.10
N THR A 144 -4.91 0.08 5.12
CA THR A 144 -6.20 -0.11 4.44
C THR A 144 -6.89 -1.33 5.01
N CYS A 145 -8.02 -1.16 5.70
CA CYS A 145 -8.84 -2.25 6.25
C CYS A 145 -9.94 -2.63 5.27
N LYS A 146 -9.90 -3.87 4.77
CA LYS A 146 -10.96 -4.42 3.91
C LYS A 146 -11.96 -5.20 4.74
N LEU A 147 -13.23 -4.90 4.55
CA LEU A 147 -14.37 -5.56 5.18
C LEU A 147 -15.35 -6.04 4.11
N ALA A 148 -15.97 -7.20 4.32
CA ALA A 148 -17.01 -7.71 3.43
C ALA A 148 -18.22 -8.15 4.25
N SER A 149 -19.42 -7.73 3.86
CA SER A 149 -20.65 -8.04 4.57
C SER A 149 -21.85 -8.20 3.65
N SER A 150 -22.92 -8.75 4.21
CA SER A 150 -24.28 -8.61 3.70
C SER A 150 -24.77 -7.16 3.83
N LEU A 151 -25.89 -6.82 3.19
CA LEU A 151 -26.51 -5.49 3.25
C LEU A 151 -26.92 -5.11 4.70
N ASP A 152 -27.28 -6.09 5.53
CA ASP A 152 -27.56 -5.92 6.95
C ASP A 152 -26.30 -6.01 7.85
N GLY A 153 -25.08 -5.86 7.26
CA GLY A 153 -23.82 -5.71 8.00
C GLY A 153 -23.31 -6.99 8.67
N LYS A 154 -23.56 -8.15 8.11
CA LYS A 154 -23.14 -9.45 8.70
C LYS A 154 -22.01 -10.09 7.90
N THR A 155 -21.06 -10.73 8.61
CA THR A 155 -19.84 -11.34 8.03
C THR A 155 -19.83 -12.86 8.08
N ALA A 156 -20.68 -13.48 8.88
CA ALA A 156 -20.84 -14.93 8.96
C ALA A 156 -22.19 -15.27 9.60
N LEU A 157 -22.74 -16.43 9.31
CA LEU A 157 -23.86 -16.99 10.05
C LEU A 157 -23.44 -17.35 11.50
N LYS A 158 -24.41 -17.58 12.38
CA LYS A 158 -24.17 -17.97 13.78
C LYS A 158 -23.26 -19.19 13.90
N ASN A 159 -23.34 -20.14 12.98
CA ASN A 159 -22.51 -21.35 12.94
C ASN A 159 -21.10 -21.12 12.37
N GLY A 160 -20.76 -19.86 11.96
CA GLY A 160 -19.46 -19.49 11.40
C GLY A 160 -19.37 -19.60 9.88
N GLN A 161 -20.39 -20.11 9.19
CA GLN A 161 -20.37 -20.19 7.72
C GLN A 161 -20.35 -18.77 7.11
N SER A 162 -19.36 -18.48 6.26
CA SER A 162 -19.12 -17.18 5.65
C SER A 162 -18.87 -17.22 4.13
N LYS A 163 -18.69 -18.40 3.54
CA LYS A 163 -18.39 -18.58 2.10
C LYS A 163 -19.69 -18.86 1.32
N TRP A 164 -20.09 -18.08 0.29
CA TRP A 164 -19.46 -16.81 -0.14
C TRP A 164 -20.46 -15.68 0.08
N ILE A 165 -20.06 -14.64 0.80
CA ILE A 165 -20.90 -13.45 1.04
C ILE A 165 -20.91 -12.61 -0.24
N THR A 166 -19.76 -12.18 -0.71
CA THR A 166 -19.58 -11.31 -1.88
C THR A 166 -19.38 -12.10 -3.17
N SER A 167 -19.59 -11.44 -4.31
CA SER A 167 -19.48 -11.97 -5.66
C SER A 167 -18.05 -12.36 -6.05
N SER A 168 -17.89 -13.05 -7.19
CA SER A 168 -16.59 -13.34 -7.80
C SER A 168 -15.85 -12.05 -8.20
N ASP A 169 -16.59 -11.04 -8.66
CA ASP A 169 -16.00 -9.80 -9.14
C ASP A 169 -15.42 -8.96 -7.99
N ALA A 170 -16.12 -8.90 -6.84
CA ALA A 170 -15.56 -8.31 -5.62
C ALA A 170 -14.28 -9.04 -5.16
N ARG A 171 -14.24 -10.39 -5.26
CA ARG A 171 -13.02 -11.15 -4.92
C ARG A 171 -11.85 -10.87 -5.86
N LYS A 172 -12.11 -10.67 -7.17
CA LYS A 172 -11.08 -10.24 -8.15
C LYS A 172 -10.57 -8.84 -7.83
N ASP A 173 -11.47 -7.90 -7.49
CA ASP A 173 -11.06 -6.54 -7.09
C ASP A 173 -10.18 -6.57 -5.83
N VAL A 174 -10.47 -7.44 -4.87
CA VAL A 174 -9.59 -7.67 -3.70
C VAL A 174 -8.19 -8.15 -4.12
N GLN A 175 -8.05 -9.00 -5.16
CA GLN A 175 -6.73 -9.40 -5.66
C GLN A 175 -5.93 -8.20 -6.19
N ASN A 176 -6.61 -7.26 -6.86
CA ASN A 176 -5.99 -6.03 -7.33
C ASN A 176 -5.49 -5.16 -6.14
N LEU A 177 -6.26 -5.05 -5.06
CA LEU A 177 -5.84 -4.35 -3.84
C LEU A 177 -4.63 -5.04 -3.17
N ARG A 178 -4.64 -6.37 -3.09
CA ARG A 178 -3.51 -7.16 -2.58
C ARG A 178 -2.24 -6.91 -3.40
N ALA A 179 -2.35 -6.94 -4.73
CA ALA A 179 -1.20 -6.75 -5.63
C ALA A 179 -0.56 -5.36 -5.50
N LYS A 180 -1.36 -4.33 -5.20
CA LYS A 180 -0.90 -2.95 -4.96
C LYS A 180 -0.29 -2.73 -3.56
N SER A 181 -0.48 -3.66 -2.63
CA SER A 181 -0.04 -3.51 -1.24
C SER A 181 1.39 -4.02 -1.03
N CYS A 182 2.11 -3.41 -0.08
CA CYS A 182 3.43 -3.91 0.33
C CYS A 182 3.29 -5.23 1.09
N ALA A 183 2.29 -5.27 1.98
CA ALA A 183 2.03 -6.41 2.84
C ALA A 183 0.52 -6.61 3.05
N ILE A 184 0.14 -7.86 3.35
CA ILE A 184 -1.21 -8.25 3.78
C ILE A 184 -1.10 -8.72 5.22
N LEU A 185 -1.92 -8.17 6.11
CA LEU A 185 -1.96 -8.56 7.53
C LEU A 185 -3.28 -9.25 7.86
N THR A 186 -3.18 -10.36 8.59
CA THR A 186 -4.33 -11.11 9.12
C THR A 186 -4.05 -11.62 10.53
N GLY A 187 -5.07 -12.22 11.17
CA GLY A 187 -4.91 -12.92 12.46
C GLY A 187 -4.83 -14.44 12.27
N ALA A 188 -4.24 -15.13 13.26
CA ALA A 188 -4.09 -16.59 13.26
C ALA A 188 -5.42 -17.33 13.05
N ASP A 189 -6.54 -16.82 13.57
CA ASP A 189 -7.86 -17.46 13.39
C ASP A 189 -8.25 -17.56 11.91
N THR A 190 -8.02 -16.52 11.11
CA THR A 190 -8.30 -16.54 9.66
C THR A 190 -7.44 -17.60 8.96
N VAL A 191 -6.17 -17.71 9.33
CA VAL A 191 -5.26 -18.70 8.74
C VAL A 191 -5.66 -20.12 9.14
N ILE A 192 -6.01 -20.36 10.39
CA ILE A 192 -6.36 -21.69 10.91
C ILE A 192 -7.74 -22.14 10.43
N VAL A 193 -8.76 -21.29 10.62
CA VAL A 193 -10.17 -21.67 10.36
C VAL A 193 -10.47 -21.74 8.87
N ASP A 194 -10.02 -20.74 8.11
CA ASP A 194 -10.30 -20.64 6.67
C ASP A 194 -9.26 -21.35 5.80
N ASN A 195 -8.15 -21.80 6.40
CA ASN A 195 -6.96 -22.32 5.72
C ASN A 195 -6.50 -21.39 4.59
N ALA A 196 -6.44 -20.09 4.89
CA ALA A 196 -6.29 -19.02 3.91
C ALA A 196 -4.83 -18.85 3.49
N LYS A 197 -4.57 -18.87 2.17
CA LYS A 197 -3.22 -18.64 1.60
C LYS A 197 -2.79 -17.18 1.63
N MET A 198 -3.73 -16.24 1.59
CA MET A 198 -3.50 -14.78 1.61
C MET A 198 -2.52 -14.28 0.53
N ASN A 199 -2.52 -14.89 -0.63
CA ASN A 199 -1.65 -14.54 -1.76
C ASN A 199 -2.41 -13.79 -2.86
N VAL A 200 -1.65 -13.22 -3.79
CA VAL A 200 -2.17 -12.71 -5.05
C VAL A 200 -2.23 -13.84 -6.06
N ARG A 201 -3.36 -13.97 -6.75
CA ARG A 201 -3.58 -14.95 -7.82
C ARG A 201 -3.55 -14.23 -9.17
N TYR A 202 -2.56 -14.53 -9.98
CA TYR A 202 -2.31 -13.88 -11.28
C TYR A 202 -3.52 -13.93 -12.21
N GLU A 203 -4.16 -15.10 -12.31
CA GLU A 203 -5.32 -15.29 -13.19
C GLU A 203 -6.51 -14.36 -12.84
N GLU A 204 -6.65 -14.00 -11.56
CA GLU A 204 -7.72 -13.11 -11.12
C GLU A 204 -7.42 -11.63 -11.39
N LEU A 205 -6.16 -11.27 -11.73
CA LEU A 205 -5.77 -9.91 -12.10
C LEU A 205 -6.00 -9.58 -13.58
N LYS A 206 -6.14 -10.57 -14.45
CA LYS A 206 -6.22 -10.39 -15.90
C LYS A 206 -7.37 -9.48 -16.38
N ASN A 207 -8.41 -9.31 -15.57
CA ASN A 207 -9.56 -8.46 -15.87
C ASN A 207 -9.61 -7.19 -15.02
N THR A 208 -8.46 -6.72 -14.55
CA THR A 208 -8.30 -5.48 -13.79
C THR A 208 -7.38 -4.52 -14.54
N ASP A 209 -7.16 -3.32 -13.99
CA ASP A 209 -6.18 -2.36 -14.53
C ASP A 209 -4.73 -2.91 -14.58
N PHE A 210 -4.45 -4.00 -13.87
CA PHE A 210 -3.20 -4.75 -13.98
C PHE A 210 -2.97 -5.31 -15.41
N SER A 211 -4.02 -5.72 -16.11
CA SER A 211 -3.92 -6.27 -17.49
C SER A 211 -3.39 -5.28 -18.53
N GLN A 212 -3.39 -3.97 -18.21
CA GLN A 212 -2.81 -2.92 -19.06
C GLN A 212 -1.28 -2.82 -18.92
N LEU A 213 -0.69 -3.60 -18.01
CA LEU A 213 0.74 -3.66 -17.76
C LEU A 213 1.31 -4.93 -18.37
N ASP A 214 2.47 -4.80 -19.00
CA ASP A 214 3.22 -5.94 -19.53
C ASP A 214 4.02 -6.61 -18.41
N ILE A 215 3.29 -7.25 -17.48
CA ILE A 215 3.83 -7.98 -16.33
C ILE A 215 3.32 -9.41 -16.41
N ASN A 216 4.21 -10.37 -16.57
CA ASN A 216 3.86 -11.78 -16.59
C ASN A 216 3.82 -12.38 -15.16
N GLU A 217 3.35 -13.63 -15.04
CA GLU A 217 3.16 -14.29 -13.75
C GLU A 217 4.46 -14.41 -12.94
N SER A 218 5.58 -14.70 -13.59
CA SER A 218 6.88 -14.84 -12.92
C SER A 218 7.46 -13.51 -12.41
N GLU A 219 6.96 -12.39 -12.91
CA GLU A 219 7.35 -11.04 -12.51
C GLU A 219 6.41 -10.46 -11.45
N LEU A 220 5.25 -11.10 -11.23
CA LEU A 220 4.28 -10.65 -10.24
C LEU A 220 4.87 -10.79 -8.84
N ARG A 221 5.07 -9.64 -8.19
CA ARG A 221 5.49 -9.62 -6.79
C ARG A 221 4.36 -10.08 -5.88
N GLN A 222 4.65 -11.04 -5.00
CA GLN A 222 3.77 -11.34 -3.89
C GLN A 222 3.97 -10.30 -2.77
N PRO A 223 2.91 -9.76 -2.15
CA PRO A 223 3.04 -8.96 -0.94
C PRO A 223 3.62 -9.80 0.22
N ILE A 224 4.29 -9.15 1.16
CA ILE A 224 4.71 -9.80 2.39
C ILE A 224 3.43 -10.23 3.14
N ARG A 225 3.34 -11.51 3.49
CA ARG A 225 2.19 -12.03 4.24
C ARG A 225 2.48 -11.98 5.73
N ILE A 226 1.67 -11.24 6.48
CA ILE A 226 1.86 -10.99 7.91
C ILE A 226 0.72 -11.64 8.67
N VAL A 227 1.04 -12.38 9.71
CA VAL A 227 0.04 -12.98 10.60
C VAL A 227 0.35 -12.66 12.05
N ILE A 228 -0.67 -12.21 12.79
CA ILE A 228 -0.59 -12.01 14.24
C ILE A 228 -0.94 -13.34 14.92
N ASP A 229 0.02 -13.89 15.64
CA ASP A 229 -0.15 -15.11 16.44
C ASP A 229 0.46 -14.95 17.84
N SER A 230 -0.27 -14.27 18.72
CA SER A 230 0.17 -14.01 20.09
C SER A 230 0.33 -15.29 20.96
N GLN A 231 -0.24 -16.41 20.53
CA GLN A 231 -0.30 -17.65 21.32
C GLN A 231 0.47 -18.83 20.69
N ASN A 232 1.19 -18.60 19.57
CA ASN A 232 1.93 -19.64 18.83
C ASN A 232 1.05 -20.85 18.45
N ARG A 233 -0.12 -20.58 17.82
CA ARG A 233 -1.07 -21.62 17.40
C ARG A 233 -0.86 -22.10 15.96
N LEU A 234 -0.07 -21.38 15.19
CA LEU A 234 0.19 -21.71 13.80
C LEU A 234 1.13 -22.92 13.68
N THR A 235 0.94 -23.67 12.63
CA THR A 235 1.81 -24.78 12.26
C THR A 235 2.28 -24.64 10.80
N PRO A 236 3.49 -25.11 10.45
CA PRO A 236 4.01 -25.03 9.07
C PRO A 236 3.17 -25.77 8.02
N SER A 237 2.30 -26.68 8.44
CA SER A 237 1.43 -27.47 7.55
C SER A 237 0.21 -26.71 7.00
N LEU A 238 -0.08 -25.49 7.48
CA LEU A 238 -1.18 -24.68 7.01
C LEU A 238 -0.93 -24.15 5.59
N ALA A 239 -1.95 -24.06 4.77
CA ALA A 239 -1.86 -23.58 3.39
C ALA A 239 -1.23 -22.18 3.25
N PHE A 240 -1.25 -21.38 4.31
CA PHE A 240 -0.56 -20.11 4.37
C PHE A 240 0.94 -20.22 4.09
N PHE A 241 1.57 -21.34 4.43
CA PHE A 241 3.00 -21.59 4.30
C PHE A 241 3.38 -22.44 3.06
N GLU A 242 2.42 -22.85 2.22
CA GLU A 242 2.69 -23.58 0.98
C GLU A 242 3.34 -22.73 -0.11
N ILE A 243 3.17 -21.40 -0.04
CA ILE A 243 3.68 -20.48 -1.06
C ILE A 243 5.00 -19.89 -0.58
N GLU A 244 6.05 -20.12 -1.35
CA GLU A 244 7.38 -19.57 -1.10
C GLU A 244 7.45 -18.07 -1.40
N SER A 245 7.00 -17.28 -0.44
CA SER A 245 7.11 -15.81 -0.46
C SER A 245 7.27 -15.30 0.98
N PRO A 246 7.84 -14.11 1.21
CA PRO A 246 8.14 -13.63 2.56
C PRO A 246 6.92 -13.67 3.48
N VAL A 247 7.09 -14.25 4.65
CA VAL A 247 6.10 -14.31 5.73
C VAL A 247 6.69 -13.71 7.00
N ILE A 248 5.91 -12.92 7.71
CA ILE A 248 6.23 -12.39 9.03
C ILE A 248 5.17 -12.88 10.01
N ILE A 249 5.61 -13.57 11.08
CA ILE A 249 4.76 -13.90 12.21
C ILE A 249 5.04 -12.90 13.33
N LEU A 250 4.02 -12.12 13.70
CA LEU A 250 4.09 -11.21 14.85
C LEU A 250 3.62 -11.96 16.09
N THR A 251 4.50 -12.11 17.07
CA THR A 251 4.25 -12.88 18.29
C THR A 251 4.78 -12.17 19.54
N THR A 252 4.22 -12.51 20.71
CA THR A 252 4.69 -11.98 22.00
C THR A 252 5.83 -12.81 22.59
N LYS A 253 6.02 -14.04 22.11
CA LYS A 253 7.09 -14.95 22.54
C LYS A 253 7.51 -15.88 21.40
N LEU A 254 8.80 -16.21 21.34
CA LEU A 254 9.32 -17.15 20.37
C LEU A 254 9.07 -18.60 20.86
N ASP A 255 8.73 -19.48 19.93
CA ASP A 255 8.72 -20.91 20.11
C ASP A 255 9.77 -21.54 19.17
N ASN A 256 10.90 -21.93 19.74
CA ASN A 256 12.00 -22.51 18.99
C ASN A 256 11.84 -24.05 18.79
N SER A 257 10.76 -24.64 19.25
CA SER A 257 10.48 -26.07 19.06
C SER A 257 9.97 -26.40 17.66
N ILE A 258 9.46 -25.39 16.93
CA ILE A 258 8.88 -25.54 15.59
C ILE A 258 9.92 -25.16 14.54
N GLN A 259 10.16 -26.05 13.58
CA GLN A 259 10.98 -25.76 12.41
C GLN A 259 10.12 -25.10 11.33
N TRP A 260 10.41 -23.84 11.04
CA TRP A 260 9.71 -23.05 10.02
C TRP A 260 10.43 -23.06 8.67
N PRO A 261 9.70 -22.87 7.54
CA PRO A 261 10.31 -22.63 6.23
C PRO A 261 11.25 -21.40 6.26
N HIS A 262 12.30 -21.41 5.46
CA HIS A 262 13.33 -20.36 5.43
C HIS A 262 12.82 -18.95 5.10
N PHE A 263 11.67 -18.84 4.43
CA PHE A 263 11.04 -17.57 4.09
C PHE A 263 10.15 -17.00 5.21
N VAL A 264 10.06 -17.68 6.37
CA VAL A 264 9.29 -17.24 7.54
C VAL A 264 10.21 -16.55 8.53
N THR A 265 9.85 -15.33 8.92
CA THR A 265 10.54 -14.55 9.95
C THR A 265 9.60 -14.29 11.12
N HIS A 266 10.08 -14.46 12.35
CA HIS A 266 9.35 -14.08 13.55
C HIS A 266 9.79 -12.70 14.00
N MET A 267 8.83 -11.82 14.28
CA MET A 267 9.06 -10.54 14.94
C MET A 267 8.44 -10.57 16.33
N LEU A 268 9.30 -10.41 17.33
CA LEU A 268 8.87 -10.29 18.72
C LEU A 268 8.30 -8.89 18.95
N VAL A 269 7.06 -8.83 19.41
CA VAL A 269 6.35 -7.59 19.71
C VAL A 269 5.92 -7.65 21.18
N PRO A 270 6.07 -6.56 21.94
CA PRO A 270 5.55 -6.49 23.29
C PRO A 270 4.07 -6.88 23.40
N GLU A 271 3.71 -7.43 24.54
CA GLU A 271 2.35 -7.81 24.85
C GLU A 271 1.56 -6.62 25.40
N CYS A 272 0.31 -6.49 24.95
CA CYS A 272 -0.70 -5.60 25.52
C CYS A 272 -2.00 -6.41 25.69
N ASP A 273 -2.51 -6.56 26.89
CA ASP A 273 -3.72 -7.32 27.24
C ASP A 273 -3.71 -8.78 26.71
N GLY A 274 -2.60 -9.48 26.88
CA GLY A 274 -2.44 -10.87 26.43
C GLY A 274 -2.28 -11.05 24.92
N LYS A 275 -2.07 -9.97 24.18
CA LYS A 275 -1.95 -9.97 22.71
C LYS A 275 -0.80 -9.08 22.24
N VAL A 276 -0.42 -9.20 20.99
CA VAL A 276 0.55 -8.32 20.33
C VAL A 276 0.08 -6.87 20.40
N ASP A 277 0.94 -5.96 20.87
CA ASP A 277 0.70 -4.51 20.80
C ASP A 277 0.70 -4.04 19.34
N LEU A 278 -0.47 -3.61 18.84
CA LEU A 278 -0.65 -3.23 17.45
C LEU A 278 0.08 -1.94 17.08
N ASN A 279 0.24 -0.98 18.02
CA ASN A 279 0.97 0.26 17.77
C ASN A 279 2.45 -0.02 17.53
N ILE A 280 3.06 -0.82 18.42
CA ILE A 280 4.46 -1.22 18.29
C ILE A 280 4.66 -2.10 17.07
N ALA A 281 3.73 -3.02 16.80
CA ALA A 281 3.75 -3.85 15.59
C ALA A 281 3.82 -3.00 14.31
N LEU A 282 2.98 -1.96 14.19
CA LEU A 282 3.00 -1.08 13.01
C LEU A 282 4.31 -0.31 12.87
N THR A 283 4.89 0.19 13.97
CA THR A 283 6.20 0.87 13.94
C THR A 283 7.32 -0.09 13.50
N LEU A 284 7.32 -1.33 14.00
CA LEU A 284 8.26 -2.36 13.57
C LEU A 284 8.09 -2.68 12.07
N LEU A 285 6.87 -2.82 11.59
CA LEU A 285 6.61 -3.06 10.17
C LEU A 285 7.08 -1.90 9.29
N ALA A 286 6.90 -0.65 9.72
CA ALA A 286 7.41 0.53 9.04
C ALA A 286 8.94 0.54 8.95
N SER A 287 9.66 0.14 10.01
CA SER A 287 11.12 0.02 10.01
C SER A 287 11.64 -1.04 9.02
N HIS A 288 10.79 -2.02 8.65
CA HIS A 288 11.02 -3.00 7.59
C HIS A 288 10.54 -2.53 6.21
N ASN A 289 10.38 -1.22 6.02
CA ASN A 289 10.00 -0.58 4.76
C ASN A 289 8.59 -0.95 4.24
N ILE A 290 7.67 -1.34 5.11
CA ILE A 290 6.28 -1.56 4.73
C ILE A 290 5.57 -0.21 4.70
N ASN A 291 5.22 0.27 3.49
CA ASN A 291 4.51 1.53 3.29
C ASN A 291 2.99 1.35 3.37
N ASN A 292 2.46 0.35 2.63
CA ASN A 292 1.03 0.08 2.53
C ASN A 292 0.73 -1.29 3.14
N LEU A 293 -0.09 -1.31 4.17
CA LEU A 293 -0.54 -2.52 4.86
C LEU A 293 -2.01 -2.77 4.56
N PHE A 294 -2.31 -3.90 3.92
CA PHE A 294 -3.66 -4.34 3.63
C PHE A 294 -4.15 -5.28 4.73
N LEU A 295 -5.05 -4.80 5.58
CA LEU A 295 -5.64 -5.57 6.67
C LEU A 295 -6.86 -6.35 6.15
N GLU A 296 -6.71 -7.66 6.05
CA GLU A 296 -7.80 -8.61 5.78
C GLU A 296 -7.97 -9.54 6.97
N ALA A 297 -8.85 -9.21 7.88
CA ALA A 297 -9.02 -9.92 9.14
C ALA A 297 -10.49 -10.08 9.51
N GLY A 298 -10.74 -11.00 10.42
CA GLY A 298 -12.07 -11.16 11.04
C GLY A 298 -12.46 -9.94 11.89
N HIS A 299 -13.76 -9.88 12.22
CA HIS A 299 -14.39 -8.77 12.94
C HIS A 299 -13.67 -8.33 14.23
N THR A 300 -12.99 -9.24 14.93
CA THR A 300 -12.29 -8.93 16.19
C THR A 300 -11.01 -8.11 15.95
N LEU A 301 -10.14 -8.55 15.04
CA LEU A 301 -8.89 -7.84 14.76
C LEU A 301 -9.17 -6.53 14.02
N ALA A 302 -10.08 -6.53 13.04
CA ALA A 302 -10.50 -5.31 12.36
C ALA A 302 -11.13 -4.30 13.34
N GLY A 303 -11.95 -4.76 14.28
CA GLY A 303 -12.53 -3.94 15.34
C GLY A 303 -11.46 -3.32 16.25
N LYS A 304 -10.43 -4.10 16.63
CA LYS A 304 -9.34 -3.57 17.47
C LYS A 304 -8.49 -2.52 16.74
N PHE A 305 -8.23 -2.69 15.45
CA PHE A 305 -7.60 -1.65 14.64
C PHE A 305 -8.45 -0.36 14.57
N ALA A 306 -9.77 -0.50 14.41
CA ALA A 306 -10.68 0.64 14.38
C ALA A 306 -10.78 1.33 15.75
N GLU A 307 -10.90 0.57 16.85
CA GLU A 307 -10.91 1.09 18.23
C GLU A 307 -9.67 1.92 18.57
N LEU A 308 -8.50 1.48 18.12
CA LEU A 308 -7.22 2.15 18.36
C LEU A 308 -6.90 3.26 17.34
N ASP A 309 -7.82 3.60 16.45
CA ASP A 309 -7.63 4.57 15.33
C ASP A 309 -6.39 4.28 14.46
N LEU A 310 -6.15 3.00 14.18
CA LEU A 310 -5.01 2.52 13.40
C LEU A 310 -5.35 2.27 11.92
N VAL A 311 -6.54 2.65 11.46
CA VAL A 311 -6.99 2.49 10.08
C VAL A 311 -7.04 3.84 9.39
N ASP A 312 -6.30 3.99 8.28
CA ASP A 312 -6.31 5.22 7.47
C ASP A 312 -7.42 5.17 6.43
N GLN A 313 -7.70 3.97 5.89
CA GLN A 313 -8.71 3.78 4.86
C GLN A 313 -9.49 2.49 5.11
N TYR A 314 -10.80 2.56 4.95
CA TYR A 314 -11.70 1.40 4.94
C TYR A 314 -12.18 1.13 3.52
N ILE A 315 -12.24 -0.15 3.15
CA ILE A 315 -12.87 -0.61 1.91
C ILE A 315 -13.92 -1.65 2.29
N PHE A 316 -15.18 -1.27 2.15
CA PHE A 316 -16.32 -2.13 2.41
C PHE A 316 -16.82 -2.74 1.09
N TYR A 317 -17.03 -4.05 1.07
CA TYR A 317 -17.80 -4.75 0.04
C TYR A 317 -19.12 -5.19 0.64
N ILE A 318 -20.22 -4.69 0.10
CA ILE A 318 -21.58 -4.95 0.59
C ILE A 318 -22.32 -5.75 -0.44
N ALA A 319 -22.65 -7.00 -0.08
CA ALA A 319 -23.42 -7.89 -0.95
C ALA A 319 -24.94 -7.66 -0.78
N PRO A 320 -25.74 -7.81 -1.84
CA PRO A 320 -27.18 -7.67 -1.80
C PRO A 320 -27.85 -8.89 -1.14
N LYS A 321 -27.49 -9.16 0.12
CA LYS A 321 -27.96 -10.28 0.93
C LYS A 321 -28.40 -9.81 2.32
N LEU A 322 -29.34 -10.52 2.93
CA LEU A 322 -29.74 -10.35 4.32
C LEU A 322 -29.44 -11.64 5.08
N MET A 323 -28.74 -11.55 6.21
CA MET A 323 -28.30 -12.70 7.01
C MET A 323 -28.96 -12.78 8.40
N GLY A 324 -29.62 -11.70 8.83
CA GLY A 324 -30.38 -11.63 10.05
C GLY A 324 -29.58 -11.40 11.33
N ASP A 325 -30.26 -11.07 12.42
CA ASP A 325 -29.66 -10.55 13.66
C ASP A 325 -28.76 -11.55 14.39
N CYS A 326 -29.04 -12.85 14.30
CA CYS A 326 -28.21 -13.88 14.94
C CYS A 326 -26.82 -14.07 14.28
N SER A 327 -26.59 -13.43 13.14
CA SER A 327 -25.34 -13.50 12.38
C SER A 327 -24.26 -12.59 12.99
N LYS A 328 -22.98 -12.89 12.72
CA LYS A 328 -21.84 -12.12 13.25
C LYS A 328 -21.78 -10.74 12.61
N GLY A 329 -21.61 -9.69 13.41
CA GLY A 329 -21.48 -8.31 12.95
C GLY A 329 -20.18 -8.04 12.20
N LEU A 330 -20.12 -6.89 11.51
CA LEU A 330 -19.02 -6.48 10.64
C LEU A 330 -17.73 -6.21 11.41
N VAL A 331 -17.81 -5.51 12.54
CA VAL A 331 -16.70 -5.17 13.42
C VAL A 331 -17.11 -5.37 14.87
N ASN A 332 -16.19 -5.86 15.69
CA ASN A 332 -16.40 -5.99 17.13
C ASN A 332 -15.77 -4.77 17.80
N LEU A 333 -16.61 -3.84 18.23
CA LEU A 333 -16.23 -2.60 18.92
C LEU A 333 -16.73 -2.64 20.36
N PRO A 334 -16.14 -1.86 21.28
CA PRO A 334 -16.67 -1.71 22.64
C PRO A 334 -18.07 -1.09 22.61
N GLU A 335 -18.81 -1.26 23.70
CA GLU A 335 -20.10 -0.61 23.87
C GLU A 335 -19.95 0.91 23.91
N PHE A 336 -20.60 1.61 22.99
CA PHE A 336 -20.69 3.07 23.01
C PHE A 336 -21.91 3.52 23.82
N LYS A 337 -21.72 4.40 24.77
CA LYS A 337 -22.79 4.95 25.59
C LYS A 337 -23.46 6.18 25.00
N ASN A 338 -22.75 6.89 24.11
CA ASN A 338 -23.19 8.11 23.47
C ASN A 338 -22.84 8.14 22.00
N MET A 339 -23.66 8.78 21.16
CA MET A 339 -23.41 8.95 19.75
C MET A 339 -22.11 9.73 19.42
N SER A 340 -21.63 10.55 20.34
CA SER A 340 -20.33 11.24 20.21
C SER A 340 -19.11 10.33 20.27
N GLN A 341 -19.26 9.11 20.77
CA GLN A 341 -18.19 8.10 20.84
C GLN A 341 -18.10 7.25 19.56
N VAL A 342 -19.12 7.31 18.71
CA VAL A 342 -19.20 6.49 17.49
C VAL A 342 -18.13 6.94 16.48
N ILE A 343 -17.40 5.99 15.91
CA ILE A 343 -16.39 6.25 14.89
C ILE A 343 -17.04 6.86 13.65
N GLN A 344 -16.66 8.09 13.32
CA GLN A 344 -17.19 8.81 12.17
C GLN A 344 -16.31 8.53 10.94
N LEU A 345 -16.94 8.18 9.82
CA LEU A 345 -16.27 7.96 8.54
C LEU A 345 -16.73 8.98 7.50
N LYS A 346 -15.85 9.27 6.54
CA LYS A 346 -16.14 10.08 5.36
C LYS A 346 -15.98 9.19 4.13
N PHE A 347 -17.04 9.04 3.35
CA PHE A 347 -16.98 8.34 2.07
C PHE A 347 -16.19 9.17 1.05
N SER A 348 -15.28 8.51 0.35
CA SER A 348 -14.52 9.09 -0.76
C SER A 348 -14.90 8.49 -2.11
N ASP A 349 -15.42 7.26 -2.15
CA ASP A 349 -15.86 6.60 -3.37
C ASP A 349 -16.96 5.58 -3.07
N VAL A 350 -17.92 5.44 -4.00
CA VAL A 350 -18.95 4.40 -3.98
C VAL A 350 -19.10 3.86 -5.40
N THR A 351 -18.78 2.59 -5.60
CA THR A 351 -18.71 1.99 -6.93
C THR A 351 -19.37 0.60 -6.92
N MET A 352 -20.12 0.25 -7.98
CA MET A 352 -20.60 -1.10 -8.19
C MET A 352 -19.46 -2.01 -8.67
N ILE A 353 -19.32 -3.18 -8.05
CA ILE A 353 -18.37 -4.22 -8.44
C ILE A 353 -19.18 -5.51 -8.70
N GLY A 354 -19.58 -5.72 -9.94
CA GLY A 354 -20.62 -6.71 -10.25
C GLY A 354 -21.91 -6.35 -9.52
N ASP A 355 -22.46 -7.29 -8.74
CA ASP A 355 -23.68 -7.10 -7.95
C ASP A 355 -23.41 -6.46 -6.58
N ASP A 356 -22.15 -6.35 -6.14
CA ASP A 356 -21.78 -5.80 -4.85
C ASP A 356 -21.51 -4.30 -4.93
N ILE A 357 -21.66 -3.59 -3.81
CA ILE A 357 -21.23 -2.20 -3.66
C ILE A 357 -19.85 -2.19 -2.97
N ARG A 358 -18.87 -1.50 -3.57
CA ARG A 358 -17.62 -1.15 -2.90
C ARG A 358 -17.71 0.29 -2.40
N ILE A 359 -17.49 0.49 -1.10
CA ILE A 359 -17.41 1.83 -0.49
C ILE A 359 -15.99 2.02 0.03
N THR A 360 -15.34 3.11 -0.40
CA THR A 360 -14.07 3.57 0.18
C THR A 360 -14.36 4.71 1.14
N ALA A 361 -13.82 4.61 2.36
CA ALA A 361 -14.00 5.63 3.39
C ALA A 361 -12.71 5.85 4.19
N SER A 362 -12.53 7.02 4.76
CA SER A 362 -11.47 7.34 5.72
C SER A 362 -12.08 7.69 7.08
N SER A 363 -11.32 7.49 8.17
CA SER A 363 -11.69 8.07 9.45
C SER A 363 -11.65 9.60 9.33
N LYS A 364 -12.58 10.29 9.98
CA LYS A 364 -12.51 11.74 10.12
C LYS A 364 -11.43 12.07 11.15
N LYS A 365 -10.16 11.91 10.79
CA LYS A 365 -9.08 12.53 11.58
C LYS A 365 -9.22 14.02 11.37
N GLU A 366 -9.43 14.79 12.42
CA GLU A 366 -9.23 16.23 12.38
C GLU A 366 -7.78 16.43 11.93
N VAL A 367 -7.62 17.05 10.76
CA VAL A 367 -6.31 17.48 10.28
C VAL A 367 -5.94 18.65 11.19
N GLY A 368 -5.24 18.33 12.30
CA GLY A 368 -4.61 19.32 13.14
C GLY A 368 -3.36 19.90 12.48
#